data_9cd75e6a8a5e6303ec0675e93d831ca7
#
_entry.id   9cd75e6a8a5e6303ec0675e93d831ca7
#
_cell.length_a   1.000
_cell.length_b   1.000
_cell.length_c   1.000
_cell.angle_alpha   90.00
_cell.angle_beta   90.00
_cell.angle_gamma   90.00
#
_symmetry.space_group_name_H-M   'P 1'
#
loop_
_entity.id
_entity.type
_entity.pdbx_description
1 polymer ?
#
loop_
_entity_poly.entity_id
_entity_poly.type
_entity_poly.pdbx_seq_one_letter_code
_entity_poly.pdbx_strand_id
1 'polypeptide(L)'
;MHVAAVEQRVNDWIMANVDVSWREMPIAEAKAQGAMALFGEKYGERVRMVTVAGVGETGIEPSRELCGGTHVRRTGDMGVFVITEETAVASGVRRIEALCGPAARTWLLDSQGTLLGILDLLQTPQWKAIEAVEKLKDEVIQLRKQVTQASQQGLAAQLAMLADGATVEADGRWVVARIDTGAETNAVRDAADQLRGKLGRGAAVLAIVNEEKFAFLAMVTDDLVAEKKLRADELVRDVARITGGSGGGKPHLSLAGGRDMGKLEEALDFARAQLKRALS
;
A
#
# COMPACT_ATOMS: atom_id res chain seq x y z
N MET A 1 1.83 28.16 7.27
CA MET A 1 2.52 28.86 6.14
C MET A 1 2.83 27.81 5.11
N HIS A 2 2.50 28.01 3.83
CA HIS A 2 2.86 27.03 2.81
C HIS A 2 4.36 27.09 2.53
N VAL A 3 5.04 25.94 2.55
CA VAL A 3 6.48 25.80 2.23
C VAL A 3 6.84 26.52 0.93
N ALA A 4 6.03 26.34 -0.12
CA ALA A 4 6.20 27.01 -1.40
C ALA A 4 6.21 28.55 -1.29
N ALA A 5 5.45 29.15 -0.38
CA ALA A 5 5.46 30.61 -0.18
C ALA A 5 6.75 31.09 0.52
N VAL A 6 7.34 30.25 1.38
CA VAL A 6 8.64 30.54 2.00
C VAL A 6 9.76 30.45 0.95
N GLU A 7 9.76 29.39 0.17
CA GLU A 7 10.72 29.17 -0.92
C GLU A 7 10.67 30.31 -1.93
N GLN A 8 9.47 30.69 -2.37
CA GLN A 8 9.26 31.83 -3.26
C GLN A 8 9.85 33.13 -2.66
N ARG A 9 9.52 33.43 -1.39
CA ARG A 9 9.99 34.65 -0.73
C ARG A 9 11.51 34.70 -0.62
N VAL A 10 12.17 33.58 -0.31
CA VAL A 10 13.64 33.50 -0.25
C VAL A 10 14.26 33.71 -1.63
N ASN A 11 13.70 33.08 -2.67
CA ASN A 11 14.18 33.27 -4.05
C ASN A 11 13.95 34.72 -4.53
N ASP A 12 12.86 35.38 -4.16
CA ASP A 12 12.63 36.80 -4.46
C ASP A 12 13.74 37.69 -3.86
N TRP A 13 14.16 37.40 -2.63
CA TRP A 13 15.27 38.10 -2.00
C TRP A 13 16.62 37.82 -2.66
N ILE A 14 16.87 36.59 -3.08
CA ILE A 14 18.06 36.21 -3.83
C ILE A 14 18.10 36.96 -5.17
N MET A 15 16.99 36.99 -5.89
CA MET A 15 16.89 37.68 -7.18
C MET A 15 16.99 39.20 -7.08
N ALA A 16 16.55 39.76 -5.97
CA ALA A 16 16.72 41.19 -5.72
C ALA A 16 18.21 41.62 -5.55
N ASN A 17 19.10 40.64 -5.33
CA ASN A 17 20.54 40.81 -5.26
C ASN A 17 20.98 41.98 -4.32
N VAL A 18 20.38 42.01 -3.13
CA VAL A 18 20.62 43.06 -2.14
C VAL A 18 21.93 42.85 -1.39
N ASP A 19 22.49 43.95 -0.87
CA ASP A 19 23.73 43.92 -0.12
C ASP A 19 23.56 43.26 1.25
N VAL A 20 24.53 42.42 1.62
CA VAL A 20 24.67 41.81 2.94
C VAL A 20 25.89 42.38 3.62
N SER A 21 25.69 43.09 4.73
CA SER A 21 26.74 43.75 5.48
C SER A 21 26.72 43.29 6.94
N TRP A 22 27.81 43.57 7.66
CA TRP A 22 27.87 43.30 9.09
C TRP A 22 28.66 44.38 9.82
N ARG A 23 28.33 44.56 11.10
CA ARG A 23 29.05 45.50 11.99
C ARG A 23 29.14 44.89 13.39
N GLU A 24 30.25 45.15 14.06
CA GLU A 24 30.41 44.83 15.48
C GLU A 24 30.01 46.04 16.34
N MET A 25 29.12 45.80 17.30
CA MET A 25 28.60 46.85 18.17
C MET A 25 28.21 46.27 19.54
N PRO A 26 27.96 47.13 20.55
CA PRO A 26 27.37 46.67 21.81
C PRO A 26 26.00 46.02 21.58
N ILE A 27 25.71 44.96 22.32
CA ILE A 27 24.43 44.22 22.20
C ILE A 27 23.20 45.10 22.40
N ALA A 28 23.29 46.10 23.30
CA ALA A 28 22.21 47.03 23.53
C ALA A 28 21.90 47.88 22.29
N GLU A 29 22.94 48.33 21.58
CA GLU A 29 22.81 49.08 20.34
C GLU A 29 22.21 48.22 19.20
N ALA A 30 22.69 46.99 19.05
CA ALA A 30 22.14 46.07 18.05
C ALA A 30 20.64 45.81 18.26
N LYS A 31 20.22 45.59 19.51
CA LYS A 31 18.80 45.44 19.86
C LYS A 31 18.00 46.70 19.61
N ALA A 32 18.55 47.85 19.92
CA ALA A 32 17.89 49.14 19.63
C ALA A 32 17.68 49.38 18.12
N GLN A 33 18.55 48.81 17.27
CA GLN A 33 18.41 48.83 15.81
C GLN A 33 17.49 47.74 15.28
N GLY A 34 16.80 46.98 16.16
CA GLY A 34 15.85 45.93 15.77
C GLY A 34 16.51 44.63 15.40
N ALA A 35 17.74 44.35 15.86
CA ALA A 35 18.36 43.05 15.62
C ALA A 35 17.61 41.93 16.35
N MET A 36 17.29 40.87 15.62
CA MET A 36 16.70 39.66 16.18
C MET A 36 17.76 38.90 16.99
N ALA A 37 17.51 38.73 18.30
CA ALA A 37 18.31 37.91 19.19
C ALA A 37 17.48 36.73 19.64
N LEU A 38 17.87 35.50 19.23
CA LEU A 38 17.12 34.32 19.57
C LEU A 38 17.19 34.01 21.07
N PHE A 39 16.05 33.60 21.64
CA PHE A 39 15.98 33.22 23.07
C PHE A 39 16.81 31.95 23.31
N GLY A 40 17.70 32.01 24.32
CA GLY A 40 18.55 30.88 24.73
C GLY A 40 20.00 30.93 24.26
N GLU A 41 20.38 31.83 23.37
CA GLU A 41 21.78 32.05 23.03
C GLU A 41 22.46 33.00 24.03
N LYS A 42 23.71 32.70 24.41
CA LYS A 42 24.53 33.55 25.28
C LYS A 42 25.33 34.52 24.41
N TYR A 43 24.93 35.73 24.37
CA TYR A 43 25.67 36.82 23.67
C TYR A 43 26.64 37.52 24.60
N GLY A 44 27.80 37.87 24.08
CA GLY A 44 28.76 38.74 24.78
C GLY A 44 28.31 40.21 24.81
N GLU A 45 29.11 41.06 25.45
CA GLU A 45 28.87 42.54 25.50
C GLU A 45 28.92 43.16 24.10
N ARG A 46 29.74 42.63 23.21
CA ARG A 46 29.85 43.02 21.79
C ARG A 46 29.36 41.86 20.92
N VAL A 47 28.59 42.21 19.90
CA VAL A 47 27.98 41.26 18.97
C VAL A 47 28.19 41.73 17.53
N ARG A 48 28.21 40.79 16.63
CA ARG A 48 28.21 41.03 15.19
C ARG A 48 26.79 41.00 14.69
N MET A 49 26.27 42.14 14.24
CA MET A 49 24.97 42.26 13.61
C MET A 49 25.16 42.18 12.09
N VAL A 50 24.52 41.18 11.49
CA VAL A 50 24.41 41.01 10.04
C VAL A 50 23.13 41.70 9.57
N THR A 51 23.23 42.45 8.50
CA THR A 51 22.10 43.17 7.90
C THR A 51 21.96 42.74 6.43
N VAL A 52 20.81 42.26 6.06
CA VAL A 52 20.38 42.11 4.66
C VAL A 52 19.57 43.37 4.33
N ALA A 53 19.95 44.09 3.31
CA ALA A 53 19.28 45.34 2.94
C ALA A 53 17.85 45.07 2.45
N GLY A 54 16.91 45.94 2.80
CA GLY A 54 15.56 45.92 2.24
C GLY A 54 15.52 46.57 0.87
N VAL A 55 14.45 46.26 0.11
CA VAL A 55 14.16 46.89 -1.18
C VAL A 55 12.77 47.53 -1.10
N GLY A 56 12.74 48.85 -0.92
CA GLY A 56 11.52 49.60 -0.62
C GLY A 56 10.37 49.41 -1.63
N GLU A 57 10.70 49.34 -2.92
CA GLU A 57 9.70 49.17 -3.99
C GLU A 57 9.18 47.71 -4.13
N THR A 58 9.91 46.71 -3.61
CA THR A 58 9.54 45.28 -3.69
C THR A 58 8.87 44.74 -2.44
N GLY A 59 8.72 45.59 -1.40
CA GLY A 59 8.18 45.19 -0.09
C GLY A 59 9.11 44.22 0.67
N ILE A 60 10.39 44.15 0.31
CA ILE A 60 11.41 43.37 1.04
C ILE A 60 11.88 44.19 2.23
N GLU A 61 11.47 43.81 3.44
CA GLU A 61 11.92 44.43 4.68
C GLU A 61 13.37 44.03 5.00
N PRO A 62 14.19 44.94 5.57
CA PRO A 62 15.53 44.59 5.96
C PRO A 62 15.54 43.57 7.09
N SER A 63 16.38 42.54 6.98
CA SER A 63 16.66 41.62 8.08
C SER A 63 17.90 42.06 8.85
N ARG A 64 17.85 41.97 10.19
CA ARG A 64 18.98 42.25 11.09
C ARG A 64 19.06 41.15 12.12
N GLU A 65 20.16 40.41 12.10
CA GLU A 65 20.33 39.25 12.96
C GLU A 65 21.71 39.21 13.61
N LEU A 66 21.79 38.66 14.82
CA LEU A 66 23.08 38.48 15.50
C LEU A 66 23.65 37.13 15.01
N CYS A 67 24.75 37.19 14.23
CA CYS A 67 25.40 36.00 13.68
C CYS A 67 26.92 36.15 13.57
N GLY A 68 27.65 35.18 14.13
CA GLY A 68 29.11 35.10 14.04
C GLY A 68 29.65 34.37 12.81
N GLY A 69 28.76 33.77 11.98
CA GLY A 69 29.14 32.98 10.81
C GLY A 69 29.64 33.77 9.62
N THR A 70 30.10 33.11 8.58
CA THR A 70 30.45 33.72 7.29
C THR A 70 29.20 33.94 6.45
N HIS A 71 29.16 35.06 5.74
CA HIS A 71 28.04 35.44 4.89
C HIS A 71 28.52 35.82 3.49
N VAL A 72 27.64 35.65 2.51
CA VAL A 72 27.80 36.18 1.16
C VAL A 72 27.80 37.73 1.20
N ARG A 73 28.32 38.37 0.18
CA ARG A 73 28.30 39.83 0.08
C ARG A 73 26.98 40.38 -0.45
N ARG A 74 26.33 39.61 -1.27
CA ARG A 74 25.02 39.90 -1.88
C ARG A 74 24.13 38.65 -1.86
N THR A 75 22.85 38.85 -1.73
CA THR A 75 21.91 37.70 -1.73
C THR A 75 21.95 36.89 -3.03
N GLY A 76 22.20 37.54 -4.18
CA GLY A 76 22.35 36.87 -5.47
C GLY A 76 23.53 35.90 -5.54
N ASP A 77 24.56 36.04 -4.71
CA ASP A 77 25.70 35.12 -4.64
C ASP A 77 25.27 33.70 -4.18
N MET A 78 24.07 33.55 -3.55
CA MET A 78 23.53 32.28 -3.11
C MET A 78 23.03 31.41 -4.25
N GLY A 79 22.63 32.00 -5.40
CA GLY A 79 21.98 31.29 -6.49
C GLY A 79 20.57 30.83 -6.10
N VAL A 80 20.05 29.82 -6.84
CA VAL A 80 18.71 29.29 -6.57
C VAL A 80 18.64 28.61 -5.20
N PHE A 81 17.52 28.78 -4.51
CA PHE A 81 17.19 28.13 -3.25
C PHE A 81 16.01 27.18 -3.44
N VAL A 82 16.09 25.98 -2.89
CA VAL A 82 15.00 24.98 -2.94
C VAL A 82 14.85 24.29 -1.58
N ILE A 83 13.63 24.17 -1.10
CA ILE A 83 13.30 23.41 0.09
C ILE A 83 13.09 21.95 -0.32
N THR A 84 13.92 21.06 0.23
CA THR A 84 13.86 19.62 -0.10
C THR A 84 12.97 18.84 0.84
N GLU A 85 12.85 19.27 2.10
CA GLU A 85 12.04 18.57 3.09
C GLU A 85 11.52 19.49 4.19
N GLU A 86 10.33 19.18 4.71
CA GLU A 86 9.76 19.78 5.92
C GLU A 86 9.24 18.67 6.82
N THR A 87 9.81 18.57 8.03
CA THR A 87 9.45 17.54 9.02
C THR A 87 9.01 18.14 10.35
N ALA A 88 8.14 17.45 11.08
CA ALA A 88 7.80 17.81 12.46
C ALA A 88 8.81 17.15 13.41
N VAL A 89 9.52 17.96 14.22
CA VAL A 89 10.51 17.46 15.19
C VAL A 89 9.88 17.32 16.59
N ALA A 90 9.01 18.26 16.96
CA ALA A 90 8.27 18.26 18.23
C ALA A 90 6.96 19.03 18.07
N SER A 91 6.11 19.01 19.10
CA SER A 91 4.87 19.81 19.08
C SER A 91 5.19 21.30 18.85
N GLY A 92 4.70 21.83 17.73
CA GLY A 92 4.90 23.22 17.31
C GLY A 92 6.29 23.56 16.75
N VAL A 93 7.21 22.57 16.62
CA VAL A 93 8.55 22.76 16.05
C VAL A 93 8.66 22.03 14.72
N ARG A 94 8.98 22.77 13.66
CA ARG A 94 9.17 22.23 12.30
C ARG A 94 10.63 22.42 11.87
N ARG A 95 11.18 21.42 11.23
CA ARG A 95 12.50 21.42 10.62
C ARG A 95 12.34 21.53 9.11
N ILE A 96 13.06 22.46 8.52
CA ILE A 96 13.15 22.65 7.06
C ILE A 96 14.57 22.28 6.64
N GLU A 97 14.68 21.44 5.63
CA GLU A 97 15.92 21.17 4.93
C GLU A 97 15.87 21.84 3.55
N ALA A 98 16.94 22.53 3.20
CA ALA A 98 17.00 23.29 1.98
C ALA A 98 18.41 23.26 1.36
N LEU A 99 18.47 23.44 0.06
CA LEU A 99 19.69 23.55 -0.71
C LEU A 99 19.74 24.92 -1.38
N CYS A 100 20.95 25.44 -1.62
CA CYS A 100 21.14 26.64 -2.43
C CYS A 100 22.33 26.49 -3.40
N GLY A 101 22.37 27.36 -4.40
CA GLY A 101 23.44 27.44 -5.38
C GLY A 101 23.63 26.16 -6.22
N PRO A 102 24.88 25.67 -6.39
CA PRO A 102 25.17 24.49 -7.22
C PRO A 102 24.43 23.23 -6.76
N ALA A 103 24.29 23.02 -5.44
CA ALA A 103 23.58 21.84 -4.89
C ALA A 103 22.09 21.86 -5.25
N ALA A 104 21.44 23.03 -5.10
CA ALA A 104 20.03 23.19 -5.49
C ALA A 104 19.85 23.00 -7.00
N ARG A 105 20.77 23.54 -7.81
CA ARG A 105 20.73 23.35 -9.26
C ARG A 105 20.82 21.87 -9.64
N THR A 106 21.76 21.12 -9.05
CA THR A 106 21.90 19.68 -9.32
C THR A 106 20.61 18.94 -8.94
N TRP A 107 20.07 19.19 -7.75
CA TRP A 107 18.83 18.58 -7.29
C TRP A 107 17.64 18.85 -8.23
N LEU A 108 17.51 20.08 -8.74
CA LEU A 108 16.46 20.45 -9.69
C LEU A 108 16.63 19.71 -11.02
N LEU A 109 17.85 19.59 -11.53
CA LEU A 109 18.13 18.87 -12.79
C LEU A 109 17.85 17.37 -12.65
N ASP A 110 18.21 16.77 -11.53
CA ASP A 110 17.94 15.35 -11.25
C ASP A 110 16.43 15.09 -11.14
N SER A 111 15.71 16.00 -10.47
CA SER A 111 14.25 15.95 -10.36
C SER A 111 13.58 16.09 -11.73
N GLN A 112 14.06 17.00 -12.58
CA GLN A 112 13.59 17.16 -13.94
C GLN A 112 13.88 15.91 -14.78
N GLY A 113 15.08 15.32 -14.65
CA GLY A 113 15.45 14.09 -15.33
C GLY A 113 14.53 12.92 -14.97
N THR A 114 14.22 12.79 -13.68
CA THR A 114 13.26 11.78 -13.20
C THR A 114 11.87 11.99 -13.79
N LEU A 115 11.38 13.24 -13.80
CA LEU A 115 10.09 13.57 -14.42
C LEU A 115 10.07 13.22 -15.91
N LEU A 116 11.10 13.59 -16.65
CA LEU A 116 11.21 13.28 -18.08
C LEU A 116 11.20 11.76 -18.32
N GLY A 117 11.90 10.99 -17.50
CA GLY A 117 11.87 9.53 -17.56
C GLY A 117 10.47 8.94 -17.33
N ILE A 118 9.72 9.47 -16.36
CA ILE A 118 8.31 9.06 -16.11
C ILE A 118 7.42 9.41 -17.32
N LEU A 119 7.58 10.61 -17.89
CA LEU A 119 6.82 11.04 -19.07
C LEU A 119 7.10 10.17 -20.29
N ASP A 120 8.34 9.74 -20.48
CA ASP A 120 8.74 8.83 -21.55
C ASP A 120 8.07 7.45 -21.36
N LEU A 121 8.10 6.89 -20.14
CA LEU A 121 7.40 5.63 -19.83
C LEU A 121 5.89 5.71 -20.08
N LEU A 122 5.28 6.84 -19.73
CA LEU A 122 3.83 7.08 -19.93
C LEU A 122 3.50 7.51 -21.37
N GLN A 123 4.51 7.77 -22.20
CA GLN A 123 4.36 8.29 -23.57
C GLN A 123 3.40 9.49 -23.65
N THR A 124 3.56 10.44 -22.71
CA THR A 124 2.66 11.58 -22.55
C THR A 124 3.45 12.89 -22.35
N PRO A 125 2.94 14.04 -22.81
CA PRO A 125 3.55 15.32 -22.50
C PRO A 125 3.30 15.70 -21.03
N GLN A 126 4.19 16.54 -20.47
CA GLN A 126 4.19 16.94 -19.05
C GLN A 126 2.83 17.45 -18.55
N TRP A 127 2.13 18.24 -19.34
CA TRP A 127 0.85 18.82 -18.96
C TRP A 127 -0.31 17.81 -18.86
N LYS A 128 -0.12 16.57 -19.40
CA LYS A 128 -1.05 15.44 -19.27
C LYS A 128 -0.58 14.37 -18.27
N ALA A 129 0.55 14.57 -17.59
CA ALA A 129 1.14 13.54 -16.73
C ALA A 129 0.18 13.03 -15.66
N ILE A 130 -0.49 13.95 -14.95
CA ILE A 130 -1.43 13.60 -13.88
C ILE A 130 -2.61 12.80 -14.43
N GLU A 131 -3.22 13.28 -15.52
CA GLU A 131 -4.34 12.59 -16.19
C GLU A 131 -3.95 11.17 -16.65
N ALA A 132 -2.73 11.01 -17.19
CA ALA A 132 -2.23 9.71 -17.63
C ALA A 132 -2.06 8.73 -16.46
N VAL A 133 -1.54 9.20 -15.31
CA VAL A 133 -1.40 8.39 -14.10
C VAL A 133 -2.76 8.02 -13.51
N GLU A 134 -3.71 8.95 -13.47
CA GLU A 134 -5.08 8.69 -13.01
C GLU A 134 -5.76 7.63 -13.87
N LYS A 135 -5.67 7.78 -15.20
CA LYS A 135 -6.20 6.80 -16.15
C LYS A 135 -5.60 5.41 -15.95
N LEU A 136 -4.27 5.32 -15.81
CA LEU A 136 -3.59 4.05 -15.55
C LEU A 136 -4.05 3.41 -14.24
N LYS A 137 -4.21 4.20 -13.18
CA LYS A 137 -4.73 3.74 -11.90
C LYS A 137 -6.14 3.17 -12.02
N ASP A 138 -7.01 3.87 -12.75
CA ASP A 138 -8.39 3.42 -12.96
C ASP A 138 -8.43 2.14 -13.81
N GLU A 139 -7.60 2.03 -14.84
CA GLU A 139 -7.46 0.82 -15.65
C GLU A 139 -7.02 -0.38 -14.82
N VAL A 140 -6.04 -0.23 -13.94
CA VAL A 140 -5.60 -1.28 -13.02
C VAL A 140 -6.74 -1.74 -12.09
N ILE A 141 -7.54 -0.80 -11.57
CA ILE A 141 -8.71 -1.12 -10.72
C ILE A 141 -9.73 -1.93 -11.52
N GLN A 142 -10.04 -1.49 -12.74
CA GLN A 142 -11.01 -2.18 -13.61
C GLN A 142 -10.52 -3.58 -14.02
N LEU A 143 -9.26 -3.73 -14.40
CA LEU A 143 -8.67 -5.02 -14.75
C LEU A 143 -8.70 -5.99 -13.57
N ARG A 144 -8.37 -5.54 -12.36
CA ARG A 144 -8.47 -6.37 -11.15
C ARG A 144 -9.90 -6.85 -10.91
N LYS A 145 -10.88 -5.97 -11.08
CA LYS A 145 -12.30 -6.34 -10.97
C LYS A 145 -12.71 -7.37 -12.00
N GLN A 146 -12.28 -7.21 -13.26
CA GLN A 146 -12.57 -8.16 -14.34
C GLN A 146 -11.94 -9.54 -14.07
N VAL A 147 -10.68 -9.58 -13.62
CA VAL A 147 -10.00 -10.83 -13.26
C VAL A 147 -10.74 -11.54 -12.12
N THR A 148 -11.15 -10.80 -11.08
CA THR A 148 -11.92 -11.37 -9.97
C THR A 148 -13.26 -11.95 -10.45
N GLN A 149 -14.00 -11.21 -11.27
CA GLN A 149 -15.27 -11.68 -11.83
C GLN A 149 -15.12 -12.91 -12.73
N ALA A 150 -14.11 -12.91 -13.61
CA ALA A 150 -13.83 -14.04 -14.48
C ALA A 150 -13.48 -15.30 -13.67
N SER A 151 -12.65 -15.14 -12.63
CA SER A 151 -12.28 -16.23 -11.72
C SER A 151 -13.51 -16.81 -10.97
N GLN A 152 -14.40 -15.94 -10.48
CA GLN A 152 -15.64 -16.35 -9.81
C GLN A 152 -16.59 -17.09 -10.78
N GLN A 153 -16.77 -16.58 -11.99
CA GLN A 153 -17.61 -17.22 -13.02
C GLN A 153 -17.05 -18.58 -13.45
N GLY A 154 -15.72 -18.66 -13.63
CA GLY A 154 -15.04 -19.92 -13.95
C GLY A 154 -15.24 -20.97 -12.86
N LEU A 155 -15.07 -20.56 -11.59
CA LEU A 155 -15.30 -21.44 -10.44
C LEU A 155 -16.75 -21.92 -10.37
N ALA A 156 -17.72 -21.04 -10.51
CA ALA A 156 -19.14 -21.38 -10.46
C ALA A 156 -19.53 -22.36 -11.59
N ALA A 157 -19.01 -22.15 -12.81
CA ALA A 157 -19.23 -23.06 -13.93
C ALA A 157 -18.61 -24.43 -13.68
N GLN A 158 -17.38 -24.50 -13.16
CA GLN A 158 -16.70 -25.75 -12.84
C GLN A 158 -17.44 -26.52 -11.76
N LEU A 159 -17.92 -25.86 -10.70
CA LEU A 159 -18.70 -26.51 -9.65
C LEU A 159 -20.08 -26.99 -10.17
N ALA A 160 -20.70 -26.27 -11.09
CA ALA A 160 -21.93 -26.71 -11.72
C ALA A 160 -21.73 -28.03 -12.50
N MET A 161 -20.66 -28.11 -13.29
CA MET A 161 -20.32 -29.36 -14.01
C MET A 161 -20.03 -30.51 -13.05
N LEU A 162 -19.37 -30.26 -11.93
CA LEU A 162 -19.12 -31.28 -10.91
C LEU A 162 -20.43 -31.75 -10.23
N ALA A 163 -21.40 -30.86 -10.02
CA ALA A 163 -22.70 -31.24 -9.51
C ALA A 163 -23.47 -32.17 -10.47
N ASP A 164 -23.41 -31.86 -11.77
CA ASP A 164 -24.07 -32.66 -12.80
C ASP A 164 -23.41 -34.06 -12.95
N GLY A 165 -22.07 -34.12 -12.80
CA GLY A 165 -21.26 -35.34 -12.82
C GLY A 165 -21.12 -36.03 -11.46
N ALA A 166 -21.90 -35.69 -10.46
CA ALA A 166 -21.80 -36.28 -9.12
C ALA A 166 -22.11 -37.78 -9.14
N THR A 167 -21.29 -38.53 -8.39
CA THR A 167 -21.55 -39.98 -8.22
C THR A 167 -22.83 -40.18 -7.39
N VAL A 168 -23.69 -41.07 -7.84
CA VAL A 168 -24.97 -41.41 -7.19
C VAL A 168 -24.80 -42.70 -6.42
N GLU A 169 -25.16 -42.70 -5.15
CA GLU A 169 -25.26 -43.89 -4.29
C GLU A 169 -26.69 -44.02 -3.74
N ALA A 170 -26.95 -45.07 -2.99
CA ALA A 170 -28.29 -45.37 -2.50
C ALA A 170 -28.87 -44.24 -1.61
N ASP A 171 -28.03 -43.58 -0.81
CA ASP A 171 -28.45 -42.57 0.17
C ASP A 171 -28.03 -41.15 -0.18
N GLY A 172 -27.59 -40.88 -1.39
CA GLY A 172 -27.28 -39.52 -1.83
C GLY A 172 -26.25 -39.44 -2.96
N ARG A 173 -25.81 -38.19 -3.21
CA ARG A 173 -24.85 -37.89 -4.28
C ARG A 173 -23.56 -37.37 -3.66
N TRP A 174 -22.42 -37.65 -4.28
CA TRP A 174 -21.16 -37.11 -3.78
C TRP A 174 -20.23 -36.69 -4.91
N VAL A 175 -19.35 -35.71 -4.54
CA VAL A 175 -18.31 -35.16 -5.40
C VAL A 175 -17.00 -35.09 -4.64
N VAL A 176 -15.93 -35.56 -5.26
CA VAL A 176 -14.56 -35.33 -4.80
C VAL A 176 -13.74 -34.84 -5.99
N ALA A 177 -13.22 -33.65 -5.91
CA ALA A 177 -12.49 -32.99 -7.01
C ALA A 177 -11.36 -32.09 -6.53
N ARG A 178 -10.37 -31.93 -7.41
CA ARG A 178 -9.37 -30.89 -7.33
C ARG A 178 -9.85 -29.70 -8.16
N ILE A 179 -9.68 -28.49 -7.62
CA ILE A 179 -10.03 -27.22 -8.26
C ILE A 179 -8.82 -26.30 -8.20
N ASP A 180 -8.25 -26.01 -9.34
CA ASP A 180 -7.18 -25.04 -9.46
C ASP A 180 -7.83 -23.66 -9.71
N THR A 181 -7.72 -22.72 -8.74
CA THR A 181 -8.38 -21.43 -8.82
C THR A 181 -7.61 -20.35 -8.06
N GLY A 182 -7.57 -19.13 -8.61
CA GLY A 182 -7.13 -17.92 -7.91
C GLY A 182 -8.24 -17.20 -7.14
N ALA A 183 -9.43 -17.81 -7.01
CA ALA A 183 -10.54 -17.20 -6.29
C ALA A 183 -10.26 -17.08 -4.79
N GLU A 184 -10.73 -15.99 -4.18
CA GLU A 184 -10.63 -15.80 -2.73
C GLU A 184 -11.47 -16.81 -1.95
N THR A 185 -11.06 -17.12 -0.73
CA THR A 185 -11.71 -18.10 0.15
C THR A 185 -13.23 -17.88 0.30
N ASN A 186 -13.68 -16.63 0.34
CA ASN A 186 -15.12 -16.33 0.47
C ASN A 186 -15.87 -16.73 -0.80
N ALA A 187 -15.33 -16.43 -1.98
CA ALA A 187 -15.92 -16.83 -3.26
C ALA A 187 -16.01 -18.36 -3.40
N VAL A 188 -14.99 -19.07 -2.89
CA VAL A 188 -15.00 -20.54 -2.85
C VAL A 188 -16.10 -21.07 -1.93
N ARG A 189 -16.32 -20.44 -0.77
CA ARG A 189 -17.41 -20.82 0.15
C ARG A 189 -18.80 -20.60 -0.46
N ASP A 190 -19.01 -19.43 -1.07
CA ASP A 190 -20.28 -19.10 -1.72
C ASP A 190 -20.59 -20.06 -2.88
N ALA A 191 -19.58 -20.40 -3.68
CA ALA A 191 -19.70 -21.35 -4.76
C ALA A 191 -19.94 -22.79 -4.24
N ALA A 192 -19.35 -23.17 -3.11
CA ALA A 192 -19.60 -24.45 -2.45
C ALA A 192 -21.03 -24.56 -1.90
N ASP A 193 -21.59 -23.48 -1.35
CA ASP A 193 -23.00 -23.45 -0.94
C ASP A 193 -23.96 -23.63 -2.12
N GLN A 194 -23.63 -23.07 -3.28
CA GLN A 194 -24.39 -23.31 -4.52
C GLN A 194 -24.29 -24.76 -4.97
N LEU A 195 -23.10 -25.35 -4.91
CA LEU A 195 -22.91 -26.80 -5.22
C LEU A 195 -23.76 -27.68 -4.27
N ARG A 196 -23.77 -27.34 -2.96
CA ARG A 196 -24.59 -28.03 -1.95
C ARG A 196 -26.08 -28.02 -2.33
N GLY A 197 -26.59 -26.86 -2.74
CA GLY A 197 -27.98 -26.73 -3.21
C GLY A 197 -28.28 -27.58 -4.44
N LYS A 198 -27.32 -27.74 -5.37
CA LYS A 198 -27.49 -28.54 -6.58
C LYS A 198 -27.38 -30.06 -6.33
N LEU A 199 -26.65 -30.49 -5.33
CA LEU A 199 -26.54 -31.90 -4.96
C LEU A 199 -27.87 -32.46 -4.41
N GLY A 200 -28.70 -31.59 -3.81
CA GLY A 200 -29.95 -31.98 -3.15
C GLY A 200 -29.68 -32.71 -1.83
N ARG A 201 -29.46 -34.01 -1.85
CA ARG A 201 -28.97 -34.83 -0.73
C ARG A 201 -27.59 -35.37 -1.05
N GLY A 202 -26.58 -35.03 -0.24
CA GLY A 202 -25.22 -35.47 -0.50
C GLY A 202 -24.12 -34.71 0.17
N ALA A 203 -22.90 -34.96 -0.29
CA ALA A 203 -21.70 -34.35 0.26
C ALA A 203 -20.62 -34.10 -0.82
N ALA A 204 -19.70 -33.18 -0.57
CA ALA A 204 -18.54 -33.05 -1.42
C ALA A 204 -17.27 -32.71 -0.63
N VAL A 205 -16.13 -33.11 -1.19
CA VAL A 205 -14.79 -32.69 -0.76
C VAL A 205 -14.07 -32.12 -1.97
N LEU A 206 -13.68 -30.85 -1.83
CA LEU A 206 -12.97 -30.11 -2.87
C LEU A 206 -11.58 -29.77 -2.37
N ALA A 207 -10.54 -30.14 -3.12
CA ALA A 207 -9.20 -29.65 -2.91
C ALA A 207 -9.02 -28.38 -3.73
N ILE A 208 -8.99 -27.24 -3.06
CA ILE A 208 -8.78 -25.92 -3.66
C ILE A 208 -7.29 -25.62 -3.71
N VAL A 209 -6.74 -25.55 -4.91
CA VAL A 209 -5.30 -25.33 -5.14
C VAL A 209 -5.09 -23.92 -5.71
N ASN A 210 -4.19 -23.18 -5.08
CA ASN A 210 -3.78 -21.86 -5.53
C ASN A 210 -2.24 -21.78 -5.46
N GLU A 211 -1.58 -21.80 -6.63
CA GLU A 211 -0.12 -21.79 -6.77
C GLU A 211 0.58 -22.84 -5.87
N GLU A 212 1.15 -22.39 -4.74
CA GLU A 212 1.89 -23.25 -3.81
C GLU A 212 1.07 -23.70 -2.59
N LYS A 213 -0.17 -23.23 -2.46
CA LYS A 213 -1.03 -23.52 -1.30
C LYS A 213 -2.28 -24.27 -1.70
N PHE A 214 -2.74 -25.14 -0.82
CA PHE A 214 -4.01 -25.80 -1.00
C PHE A 214 -4.77 -25.95 0.31
N ALA A 215 -6.08 -26.06 0.17
CA ALA A 215 -6.98 -26.31 1.28
C ALA A 215 -8.07 -27.30 0.84
N PHE A 216 -8.56 -28.10 1.76
CA PHE A 216 -9.74 -28.92 1.58
C PHE A 216 -10.97 -28.19 2.07
N LEU A 217 -12.00 -28.17 1.26
CA LEU A 217 -13.33 -27.74 1.63
C LEU A 217 -14.24 -28.94 1.60
N ALA A 218 -14.86 -29.27 2.75
CA ALA A 218 -15.89 -30.31 2.83
C ALA A 218 -17.24 -29.66 3.06
N MET A 219 -18.26 -30.17 2.39
CA MET A 219 -19.65 -29.80 2.59
C MET A 219 -20.55 -31.04 2.67
N VAL A 220 -21.60 -30.91 3.48
CA VAL A 220 -22.60 -31.96 3.70
C VAL A 220 -23.98 -31.29 3.77
N THR A 221 -24.98 -31.90 3.16
CA THR A 221 -26.35 -31.37 3.22
C THR A 221 -26.96 -31.52 4.62
N ASP A 222 -27.88 -30.62 4.97
CA ASP A 222 -28.39 -30.49 6.33
C ASP A 222 -29.15 -31.75 6.81
N ASP A 223 -29.77 -32.49 5.91
CA ASP A 223 -30.43 -33.76 6.18
C ASP A 223 -29.44 -34.85 6.65
N LEU A 224 -28.32 -35.04 5.96
CA LEU A 224 -27.27 -35.97 6.37
C LEU A 224 -26.61 -35.59 7.69
N VAL A 225 -26.48 -34.29 7.96
CA VAL A 225 -26.00 -33.78 9.26
C VAL A 225 -27.01 -34.07 10.38
N ALA A 226 -28.29 -33.81 10.14
CA ALA A 226 -29.36 -34.04 11.13
C ALA A 226 -29.50 -35.54 11.48
N GLU A 227 -29.35 -36.40 10.50
CA GLU A 227 -29.35 -37.88 10.67
C GLU A 227 -28.06 -38.40 11.33
N LYS A 228 -27.07 -37.53 11.59
CA LYS A 228 -25.74 -37.89 12.12
C LYS A 228 -24.98 -38.90 11.28
N LYS A 229 -25.28 -38.97 9.98
CA LYS A 229 -24.61 -39.91 9.05
C LYS A 229 -23.24 -39.37 8.61
N LEU A 230 -23.14 -38.06 8.40
CA LEU A 230 -21.93 -37.44 7.91
C LEU A 230 -21.81 -35.99 8.43
N ARG A 231 -20.58 -35.55 8.70
CA ARG A 231 -20.27 -34.17 9.16
C ARG A 231 -19.08 -33.67 8.40
N ALA A 232 -19.18 -32.44 7.87
CA ALA A 232 -18.13 -31.80 7.10
C ALA A 232 -16.88 -31.47 7.95
N ASP A 233 -17.06 -31.13 9.23
CA ASP A 233 -15.96 -30.80 10.14
C ASP A 233 -15.10 -32.02 10.53
N GLU A 234 -15.68 -33.20 10.61
CA GLU A 234 -14.97 -34.45 10.85
C GLU A 234 -14.29 -34.91 9.55
N LEU A 235 -15.02 -34.93 8.44
CA LEU A 235 -14.52 -35.35 7.14
C LEU A 235 -13.31 -34.53 6.70
N VAL A 236 -13.40 -33.19 6.76
CA VAL A 236 -12.29 -32.31 6.34
C VAL A 236 -11.06 -32.47 7.22
N ARG A 237 -11.24 -32.72 8.51
CA ARG A 237 -10.14 -32.94 9.47
C ARG A 237 -9.38 -34.23 9.14
N ASP A 238 -10.11 -35.32 8.86
CA ASP A 238 -9.48 -36.60 8.55
C ASP A 238 -8.77 -36.57 7.21
N VAL A 239 -9.35 -35.91 6.19
CA VAL A 239 -8.73 -35.68 4.88
C VAL A 239 -7.46 -34.84 5.02
N ALA A 240 -7.54 -33.71 5.74
CA ALA A 240 -6.39 -32.81 5.92
C ALA A 240 -5.24 -33.45 6.71
N ARG A 241 -5.53 -34.36 7.63
CA ARG A 241 -4.52 -35.08 8.42
C ARG A 241 -3.56 -35.89 7.55
N ILE A 242 -4.01 -36.43 6.44
CA ILE A 242 -3.19 -37.18 5.47
C ILE A 242 -2.08 -36.31 4.91
N THR A 243 -2.38 -35.06 4.64
CA THR A 243 -1.42 -34.06 4.13
C THR A 243 -0.68 -33.29 5.24
N GLY A 244 -0.77 -33.73 6.51
CA GLY A 244 -0.19 -33.03 7.66
C GLY A 244 -0.85 -31.68 7.96
N GLY A 245 -2.03 -31.45 7.42
CA GLY A 245 -2.82 -30.24 7.58
C GLY A 245 -3.73 -30.26 8.81
N SER A 246 -4.45 -29.16 9.01
CA SER A 246 -5.42 -29.01 10.08
C SER A 246 -6.50 -27.98 9.74
N GLY A 247 -7.64 -28.08 10.38
CA GLY A 247 -8.75 -27.15 10.20
C GLY A 247 -10.03 -27.67 10.81
N GLY A 248 -11.15 -27.06 10.48
CA GLY A 248 -12.47 -27.39 10.97
C GLY A 248 -13.47 -26.31 10.60
N GLY A 249 -14.66 -26.40 11.15
CA GLY A 249 -15.72 -25.45 10.85
C GLY A 249 -17.06 -25.93 11.35
N LYS A 250 -18.10 -25.69 10.57
CA LYS A 250 -19.45 -26.10 10.87
C LYS A 250 -19.73 -27.50 10.31
N PRO A 251 -20.70 -28.26 10.89
CA PRO A 251 -21.04 -29.61 10.43
C PRO A 251 -21.46 -29.70 8.96
N HIS A 252 -22.00 -28.63 8.38
CA HIS A 252 -22.46 -28.58 7.00
C HIS A 252 -21.42 -27.99 6.02
N LEU A 253 -20.42 -27.19 6.51
CA LEU A 253 -19.38 -26.60 5.68
C LEU A 253 -18.12 -26.36 6.51
N SER A 254 -17.01 -26.94 6.12
CA SER A 254 -15.75 -26.87 6.85
C SER A 254 -14.56 -26.75 5.91
N LEU A 255 -13.51 -26.07 6.36
CA LEU A 255 -12.28 -25.81 5.61
C LEU A 255 -11.07 -26.26 6.44
N ALA A 256 -10.11 -26.91 5.80
CA ALA A 256 -8.83 -27.27 6.41
C ALA A 256 -7.68 -27.02 5.44
N GLY A 257 -6.59 -26.43 5.93
CA GLY A 257 -5.37 -26.27 5.13
C GLY A 257 -4.62 -27.58 4.99
N GLY A 258 -4.03 -27.84 3.81
CA GLY A 258 -3.06 -28.89 3.60
C GLY A 258 -1.62 -28.37 3.69
N ARG A 259 -0.64 -29.29 3.84
CA ARG A 259 0.79 -28.94 3.88
C ARG A 259 1.60 -29.68 2.82
N ASP A 260 1.37 -30.96 2.64
CA ASP A 260 2.11 -31.82 1.72
C ASP A 260 1.31 -32.02 0.44
N MET A 261 1.68 -31.30 -0.63
CA MET A 261 1.04 -31.39 -1.94
C MET A 261 1.22 -32.79 -2.58
N GLY A 262 2.32 -33.48 -2.27
CA GLY A 262 2.57 -34.83 -2.78
C GLY A 262 1.57 -35.87 -2.31
N LYS A 263 0.85 -35.61 -1.20
CA LYS A 263 -0.18 -36.49 -0.63
C LYS A 263 -1.61 -36.05 -0.98
N LEU A 264 -1.76 -35.08 -1.88
CA LEU A 264 -3.06 -34.52 -2.23
C LEU A 264 -4.00 -35.62 -2.80
N GLU A 265 -3.51 -36.41 -3.76
CA GLU A 265 -4.33 -37.48 -4.37
C GLU A 265 -4.69 -38.59 -3.38
N GLU A 266 -3.75 -38.94 -2.48
CA GLU A 266 -4.04 -39.90 -1.39
C GLU A 266 -5.18 -39.42 -0.49
N ALA A 267 -5.18 -38.12 -0.17
CA ALA A 267 -6.23 -37.47 0.63
C ALA A 267 -7.59 -37.45 -0.11
N LEU A 268 -7.58 -37.19 -1.42
CA LEU A 268 -8.80 -37.22 -2.25
C LEU A 268 -9.33 -38.67 -2.40
N ASP A 269 -8.47 -39.68 -2.55
CA ASP A 269 -8.90 -41.09 -2.61
C ASP A 269 -9.50 -41.54 -1.28
N PHE A 270 -8.91 -41.11 -0.16
CA PHE A 270 -9.50 -41.31 1.15
C PHE A 270 -10.91 -40.71 1.25
N ALA A 271 -11.05 -39.44 0.80
CA ALA A 271 -12.35 -38.75 0.79
C ALA A 271 -13.39 -39.52 -0.05
N ARG A 272 -13.00 -40.03 -1.24
CA ARG A 272 -13.85 -40.87 -2.10
C ARG A 272 -14.33 -42.11 -1.36
N ALA A 273 -13.42 -42.85 -0.70
CA ALA A 273 -13.75 -44.07 0.05
C ALA A 273 -14.70 -43.78 1.23
N GLN A 274 -14.47 -42.66 1.98
CA GLN A 274 -15.34 -42.27 3.10
C GLN A 274 -16.75 -41.89 2.62
N LEU A 275 -16.86 -41.09 1.57
CA LEU A 275 -18.16 -40.66 1.04
C LEU A 275 -18.95 -41.85 0.45
N LYS A 276 -18.29 -42.71 -0.29
CA LYS A 276 -18.89 -43.92 -0.79
C LYS A 276 -19.46 -44.78 0.34
N ARG A 277 -18.66 -45.05 1.39
CA ARG A 277 -19.08 -45.84 2.55
C ARG A 277 -20.26 -45.23 3.32
N ALA A 278 -20.29 -43.86 3.43
CA ALA A 278 -21.32 -43.17 4.20
C ALA A 278 -22.65 -43.06 3.47
N LEU A 279 -22.67 -43.15 2.11
CA LEU A 279 -23.83 -42.96 1.25
C LEU A 279 -24.28 -44.22 0.52
N SER A 280 -23.54 -45.35 0.63
CA SER A 280 -23.97 -46.66 0.22
C SER A 280 -24.95 -47.25 1.25
#